data_ee9d7849c98113a432fc81df3b6366a8
#
_entry.id   ee9d7849c98113a432fc81df3b6366a8
#
_cell.length_a   1.000
_cell.length_b   1.000
_cell.length_c   1.000
_cell.angle_alpha   90.00
_cell.angle_beta   90.00
_cell.angle_gamma   90.00
#
_symmetry.space_group_name_H-M   'P 1'
#
loop_
_entity.id
_entity.type
_entity.pdbx_description
1 polymer ?
#
loop_
_entity_poly.entity_id
_entity_poly.type
_entity_poly.pdbx_seq_one_letter_code
_entity_poly.pdbx_strand_id
1 'polypeptide(L)'
;MKNYYITESTKSLEDYTRSYEALLPHTTITCEANTEKFKSDAHGIISDQFYIGSNTTEYLSSIEVLDNSSCILSIPLTGNFNVTIDNQPSRNFSPKTGGLIAPVKRILFTSVTDVVHDLIIIMNCKRIMSRLKTQYNITLFPENFIELDLSNEKINVIKNFIQTTIETAKNFPNLTESYILKANVQELTLLLISDIVASSIHVEPIKHKNADLILVERAEMLMENECETLIRVKDIANKLYTTTRTLQKAFKRYRSYSPIQFLKIRKLHRARKLLMEQGPGNFTKK
;
A
#
# COMPACT_ATOMS: atom_id res chain seq x y z
N MET A 1 -7.10 7.71 9.59
CA MET A 1 -6.22 6.91 10.46
C MET A 1 -4.93 7.67 10.69
N LYS A 2 -4.46 7.71 11.92
CA LYS A 2 -3.10 8.18 12.20
C LYS A 2 -2.14 7.09 11.70
N ASN A 3 -1.04 7.47 11.10
CA ASN A 3 -0.05 6.54 10.56
C ASN A 3 0.83 6.00 11.68
N TYR A 4 0.92 4.69 11.85
CA TYR A 4 1.63 4.09 12.97
C TYR A 4 2.54 2.95 12.53
N TYR A 5 3.61 2.75 13.27
CA TYR A 5 4.24 1.44 13.37
C TYR A 5 3.30 0.57 14.22
N ILE A 6 2.97 -0.58 13.68
CA ILE A 6 2.14 -1.57 14.37
C ILE A 6 3.07 -2.69 14.83
N THR A 7 2.97 -3.03 16.10
CA THR A 7 3.39 -4.31 16.63
C THR A 7 2.17 -4.90 17.29
N GLU A 8 1.67 -5.98 16.75
CA GLU A 8 0.51 -6.68 17.27
C GLU A 8 0.85 -8.15 17.41
N SER A 9 0.78 -8.64 18.64
CA SER A 9 0.89 -10.06 18.97
C SER A 9 -0.43 -10.47 19.60
N THR A 10 -1.16 -11.37 18.97
CA THR A 10 -2.46 -11.80 19.45
C THR A 10 -2.62 -13.32 19.39
N LYS A 11 -3.38 -13.86 20.35
CA LYS A 11 -3.91 -15.23 20.36
C LYS A 11 -5.42 -15.23 20.09
N SER A 12 -6.01 -14.07 19.87
CA SER A 12 -7.42 -13.89 19.59
C SER A 12 -7.63 -13.80 18.07
N LEU A 13 -8.39 -14.74 17.53
CA LEU A 13 -8.80 -14.74 16.12
C LEU A 13 -9.67 -13.51 15.80
N GLU A 14 -10.48 -13.05 16.77
CA GLU A 14 -11.33 -11.87 16.61
C GLU A 14 -10.51 -10.58 16.46
N ASP A 15 -9.47 -10.39 17.31
CA ASP A 15 -8.59 -9.23 17.22
C ASP A 15 -7.81 -9.23 15.91
N TYR A 16 -7.30 -10.40 15.52
CA TYR A 16 -6.61 -10.57 14.23
C TYR A 16 -7.54 -10.24 13.04
N THR A 17 -8.78 -10.74 13.05
CA THR A 17 -9.78 -10.43 12.02
C THR A 17 -10.04 -8.93 11.94
N ARG A 18 -10.24 -8.27 13.09
CA ARG A 18 -10.48 -6.82 13.14
C ARG A 18 -9.32 -6.02 12.55
N SER A 19 -8.08 -6.44 12.82
CA SER A 19 -6.88 -5.78 12.27
C SER A 19 -6.79 -5.96 10.76
N TYR A 20 -7.12 -7.15 10.24
CA TYR A 20 -7.15 -7.41 8.80
C TYR A 20 -8.28 -6.67 8.09
N GLU A 21 -9.49 -6.61 8.67
CA GLU A 21 -10.61 -5.84 8.10
C GLU A 21 -10.31 -4.34 7.97
N ALA A 22 -9.47 -3.79 8.86
CA ALA A 22 -9.01 -2.41 8.77
C ALA A 22 -8.09 -2.16 7.55
N LEU A 23 -7.37 -3.20 7.09
CA LEU A 23 -6.48 -3.17 5.94
C LEU A 23 -7.19 -3.57 4.64
N LEU A 24 -7.97 -4.62 4.73
CA LEU A 24 -8.73 -5.24 3.64
C LEU A 24 -10.17 -5.42 4.07
N PRO A 25 -11.06 -4.48 3.75
CA PRO A 25 -12.49 -4.62 4.04
C PRO A 25 -13.08 -5.91 3.49
N HIS A 26 -14.11 -6.44 4.14
CA HIS A 26 -14.78 -7.69 3.77
C HIS A 26 -13.87 -8.94 3.87
N THR A 27 -13.00 -8.96 4.87
CA THR A 27 -12.16 -10.12 5.18
C THR A 27 -12.88 -11.06 6.15
N THR A 28 -12.89 -12.35 5.83
CA THR A 28 -13.32 -13.43 6.74
C THR A 28 -12.13 -14.32 7.05
N ILE A 29 -11.88 -14.59 8.33
CA ILE A 29 -10.76 -15.43 8.76
C ILE A 29 -11.31 -16.64 9.49
N THR A 30 -10.82 -17.83 9.15
CA THR A 30 -11.21 -19.08 9.77
C THR A 30 -10.02 -19.85 10.34
N CYS A 31 -10.25 -20.54 11.45
CA CYS A 31 -9.29 -21.43 12.07
C CYS A 31 -10.03 -22.75 12.39
N GLU A 32 -9.78 -23.80 11.59
CA GLU A 32 -10.57 -25.04 11.67
C GLU A 32 -10.14 -25.98 12.82
N ALA A 33 -8.84 -25.96 13.17
CA ALA A 33 -8.32 -27.05 13.98
C ALA A 33 -8.35 -26.79 15.50
N ASN A 34 -8.12 -25.57 15.95
CA ASN A 34 -8.12 -25.24 17.39
C ASN A 34 -7.85 -23.77 17.58
N THR A 35 -8.89 -22.99 17.83
CA THR A 35 -8.77 -21.55 18.10
C THR A 35 -7.88 -21.24 19.31
N GLU A 36 -7.71 -22.18 20.24
CA GLU A 36 -6.82 -22.03 21.40
C GLU A 36 -5.33 -22.05 21.04
N LYS A 37 -4.96 -22.65 19.89
CA LYS A 37 -3.58 -22.71 19.42
C LYS A 37 -3.20 -21.55 18.49
N PHE A 38 -4.20 -20.83 17.99
CA PHE A 38 -3.95 -19.72 17.08
C PHE A 38 -3.04 -18.67 17.71
N LYS A 39 -2.07 -18.23 16.95
CA LYS A 39 -1.22 -17.07 17.27
C LYS A 39 -0.93 -16.29 16.01
N SER A 40 -0.81 -15.00 16.19
CA SER A 40 -0.33 -14.08 15.15
C SER A 40 0.64 -13.08 15.74
N ASP A 41 1.67 -12.79 14.98
CA ASP A 41 2.66 -11.76 15.31
C ASP A 41 2.90 -10.91 14.05
N ALA A 42 2.46 -9.66 14.09
CA ALA A 42 2.49 -8.74 12.98
C ALA A 42 3.31 -7.49 13.32
N HIS A 43 4.22 -7.14 12.42
CA HIS A 43 5.04 -5.94 12.51
C HIS A 43 4.98 -5.16 11.23
N GLY A 44 4.67 -3.88 11.27
CA GLY A 44 4.60 -3.12 10.03
C GLY A 44 4.33 -1.63 10.16
N ILE A 45 4.33 -0.96 9.04
CA ILE A 45 3.94 0.44 8.91
C ILE A 45 2.61 0.51 8.17
N ILE A 46 1.63 1.14 8.81
CA ILE A 46 0.32 1.41 8.21
C ILE A 46 0.13 2.89 7.92
N SER A 47 -0.53 3.18 6.83
CA SER A 47 -1.06 4.50 6.49
C SER A 47 -2.42 4.35 5.81
N ASP A 48 -3.11 5.47 5.54
CA ASP A 48 -4.35 5.46 4.76
C ASP A 48 -4.19 4.91 3.32
N GLN A 49 -2.96 4.72 2.87
CA GLN A 49 -2.62 4.43 1.48
C GLN A 49 -1.95 3.08 1.27
N PHE A 50 -1.29 2.56 2.29
CA PHE A 50 -0.54 1.32 2.20
C PHE A 50 -0.30 0.70 3.58
N TYR A 51 -0.07 -0.61 3.56
CA TYR A 51 0.54 -1.37 4.64
C TYR A 51 1.80 -2.07 4.11
N ILE A 52 2.87 -2.02 4.88
CA ILE A 52 4.09 -2.80 4.66
C ILE A 52 4.42 -3.50 5.96
N GLY A 53 4.46 -4.82 5.94
CA GLY A 53 4.63 -5.57 7.17
C GLY A 53 5.23 -6.96 6.98
N SER A 54 5.47 -7.57 8.12
CA SER A 54 5.86 -8.96 8.29
C SER A 54 4.84 -9.60 9.22
N ASN A 55 4.24 -10.69 8.78
CA ASN A 55 3.26 -11.44 9.55
C ASN A 55 3.76 -12.86 9.80
N THR A 56 3.62 -13.33 11.04
CA THR A 56 3.75 -14.73 11.38
C THR A 56 2.41 -15.20 11.91
N THR A 57 1.87 -16.26 11.35
CA THR A 57 0.64 -16.89 11.81
C THR A 57 0.88 -18.35 12.12
N GLU A 58 0.33 -18.81 13.24
CA GLU A 58 0.35 -20.20 13.66
C GLU A 58 -1.08 -20.74 13.68
N TYR A 59 -1.31 -21.95 13.11
CA TYR A 59 -2.58 -22.65 13.07
C TYR A 59 -3.75 -21.88 12.44
N LEU A 60 -3.45 -20.99 11.51
CA LEU A 60 -4.47 -20.34 10.69
C LEU A 60 -4.92 -21.27 9.57
N SER A 61 -6.23 -21.44 9.35
CA SER A 61 -6.72 -22.26 8.25
C SER A 61 -6.90 -21.48 6.96
N SER A 62 -7.65 -20.39 7.02
CA SER A 62 -7.84 -19.56 5.82
C SER A 62 -8.15 -18.10 6.10
N ILE A 63 -7.85 -17.27 5.11
CA ILE A 63 -8.26 -15.87 5.00
C ILE A 63 -9.01 -15.71 3.69
N GLU A 64 -10.25 -15.28 3.72
CA GLU A 64 -11.03 -14.92 2.55
C GLU A 64 -11.24 -13.40 2.50
N VAL A 65 -10.95 -12.80 1.35
CA VAL A 65 -11.14 -11.37 1.09
C VAL A 65 -12.07 -11.22 -0.09
N LEU A 66 -13.18 -10.50 0.10
CA LEU A 66 -14.16 -10.21 -0.95
C LEU A 66 -14.02 -8.76 -1.43
N ASP A 67 -14.33 -8.52 -2.70
CA ASP A 67 -14.31 -7.20 -3.34
C ASP A 67 -13.01 -6.41 -3.09
N ASN A 68 -11.88 -7.11 -3.18
CA ASN A 68 -10.56 -6.52 -2.98
C ASN A 68 -10.27 -5.43 -4.01
N SER A 69 -10.07 -4.20 -3.55
CA SER A 69 -9.72 -3.04 -4.37
C SER A 69 -8.22 -2.67 -4.29
N SER A 70 -7.45 -3.43 -3.51
CA SER A 70 -6.03 -3.21 -3.28
C SER A 70 -5.16 -4.17 -4.09
N CYS A 71 -3.92 -3.78 -4.32
CA CYS A 71 -2.88 -4.71 -4.75
C CYS A 71 -2.21 -5.30 -3.51
N ILE A 72 -2.02 -6.62 -3.51
CA ILE A 72 -1.42 -7.37 -2.42
C ILE A 72 -0.17 -8.07 -2.96
N LEU A 73 1.00 -7.69 -2.46
CA LEU A 73 2.25 -8.42 -2.68
C LEU A 73 2.49 -9.28 -1.45
N SER A 74 2.65 -10.59 -1.63
CA SER A 74 3.00 -11.52 -0.56
C SER A 74 4.25 -12.32 -0.94
N ILE A 75 5.18 -12.37 0.01
CA ILE A 75 6.49 -13.02 -0.11
C ILE A 75 6.67 -13.93 1.10
N PRO A 76 6.35 -15.23 1.00
CA PRO A 76 6.59 -16.17 2.08
C PRO A 76 8.10 -16.28 2.40
N LEU A 77 8.43 -16.24 3.67
CA LEU A 77 9.79 -16.51 4.18
C LEU A 77 9.90 -17.95 4.70
N THR A 78 8.86 -18.42 5.38
CA THR A 78 8.71 -19.81 5.85
C THR A 78 7.28 -20.26 5.75
N GLY A 79 7.06 -21.57 5.67
CA GLY A 79 5.74 -22.15 5.51
C GLY A 79 5.21 -22.06 4.08
N ASN A 80 4.07 -22.68 3.87
CA ASN A 80 3.39 -22.73 2.58
C ASN A 80 1.90 -22.44 2.76
N PHE A 81 1.31 -21.78 1.79
CA PHE A 81 -0.12 -21.58 1.69
C PHE A 81 -0.57 -21.55 0.22
N ASN A 82 -1.80 -21.88 -0.01
CA ASN A 82 -2.42 -21.82 -1.32
C ASN A 82 -3.21 -20.53 -1.49
N VAL A 83 -3.19 -19.97 -2.70
CA VAL A 83 -3.97 -18.78 -3.05
C VAL A 83 -4.88 -19.10 -4.21
N THR A 84 -6.19 -18.92 -4.01
CA THR A 84 -7.22 -19.05 -5.04
C THR A 84 -7.81 -17.67 -5.32
N ILE A 85 -7.81 -17.26 -6.58
CA ILE A 85 -8.29 -15.95 -7.02
C ILE A 85 -9.52 -16.18 -7.90
N ASP A 86 -10.64 -15.61 -7.52
CA ASP A 86 -11.94 -15.82 -8.16
C ASP A 86 -12.22 -17.33 -8.37
N ASN A 87 -12.42 -17.76 -9.60
CA ASN A 87 -12.65 -19.15 -9.97
C ASN A 87 -11.41 -19.80 -10.63
N GLN A 88 -10.23 -19.23 -10.45
CA GLN A 88 -9.00 -19.77 -11.05
C GLN A 88 -8.43 -20.93 -10.23
N PRO A 89 -7.59 -21.79 -10.83
CA PRO A 89 -6.88 -22.82 -10.09
C PRO A 89 -6.06 -22.25 -8.95
N SER A 90 -6.01 -22.99 -7.85
CA SER A 90 -5.20 -22.62 -6.69
C SER A 90 -3.71 -22.65 -7.02
N ARG A 91 -2.97 -21.68 -6.49
CA ARG A 91 -1.50 -21.54 -6.64
C ARG A 91 -0.81 -21.69 -5.30
N ASN A 92 0.28 -22.40 -5.28
CA ASN A 92 1.06 -22.61 -4.06
C ASN A 92 2.07 -21.48 -3.85
N PHE A 93 2.00 -20.80 -2.73
CA PHE A 93 2.98 -19.84 -2.24
C PHE A 93 3.91 -20.55 -1.23
N SER A 94 5.21 -20.32 -1.40
CA SER A 94 6.26 -20.97 -0.63
C SER A 94 7.48 -20.05 -0.54
N PRO A 95 8.52 -20.38 0.23
CA PRO A 95 9.77 -19.60 0.22
C PRO A 95 10.46 -19.46 -1.15
N LYS A 96 9.99 -20.20 -2.17
CA LYS A 96 10.48 -20.11 -3.57
C LYS A 96 9.55 -19.31 -4.48
N THR A 97 8.27 -19.23 -4.13
CA THR A 97 7.22 -18.63 -4.97
C THR A 97 6.33 -17.72 -4.16
N GLY A 98 6.17 -16.51 -4.59
CA GLY A 98 5.22 -15.54 -4.06
C GLY A 98 4.36 -14.95 -5.16
N GLY A 99 3.68 -13.86 -4.90
CA GLY A 99 2.88 -13.23 -5.93
C GLY A 99 2.42 -11.82 -5.62
N LEU A 100 2.09 -11.12 -6.70
CA LEU A 100 1.37 -9.86 -6.69
C LEU A 100 -0.05 -10.11 -7.18
N ILE A 101 -1.03 -9.85 -6.33
CA ILE A 101 -2.44 -9.98 -6.60
C ILE A 101 -3.01 -8.60 -6.90
N ALA A 102 -3.63 -8.43 -8.07
CA ALA A 102 -4.35 -7.22 -8.45
C ALA A 102 -5.74 -7.18 -7.78
N PRO A 103 -6.50 -6.08 -7.92
CA PRO A 103 -7.90 -6.03 -7.50
C PRO A 103 -8.74 -7.11 -8.16
N VAL A 104 -9.45 -7.90 -7.34
CA VAL A 104 -10.28 -9.03 -7.75
C VAL A 104 -11.51 -9.17 -6.84
N LYS A 105 -12.50 -9.93 -7.25
CA LYS A 105 -13.72 -10.08 -6.47
C LYS A 105 -13.55 -10.98 -5.24
N ARG A 106 -12.69 -12.01 -5.35
CA ARG A 106 -12.48 -12.97 -4.28
C ARG A 106 -11.03 -13.45 -4.24
N ILE A 107 -10.45 -13.45 -3.06
CA ILE A 107 -9.15 -14.08 -2.78
C ILE A 107 -9.37 -15.02 -1.60
N LEU A 108 -8.90 -16.25 -1.74
CA LEU A 108 -8.86 -17.22 -0.64
C LEU A 108 -7.42 -17.68 -0.44
N PHE A 109 -6.87 -17.35 0.73
CA PHE A 109 -5.61 -17.90 1.22
C PHE A 109 -5.92 -19.10 2.11
N THR A 110 -5.28 -20.22 1.87
CA THR A 110 -5.46 -21.45 2.68
C THR A 110 -4.11 -21.95 3.11
N SER A 111 -3.86 -21.98 4.42
CA SER A 111 -2.59 -22.46 4.97
C SER A 111 -2.41 -23.95 4.67
N VAL A 112 -1.19 -24.32 4.30
CA VAL A 112 -0.78 -25.72 4.08
C VAL A 112 0.07 -26.21 5.23
N THR A 113 0.80 -25.30 5.88
CA THR A 113 1.64 -25.57 7.04
C THR A 113 1.10 -24.87 8.28
N ASP A 114 1.37 -25.44 9.46
CA ASP A 114 0.90 -24.89 10.74
C ASP A 114 1.44 -23.49 11.03
N VAL A 115 2.62 -23.18 10.52
CA VAL A 115 3.27 -21.89 10.69
C VAL A 115 3.57 -21.28 9.32
N VAL A 116 3.15 -20.05 9.12
CA VAL A 116 3.46 -19.25 7.95
C VAL A 116 4.06 -17.92 8.41
N HIS A 117 5.20 -17.57 7.82
CA HIS A 117 5.80 -16.25 7.98
C HIS A 117 5.97 -15.62 6.60
N ASP A 118 5.34 -14.47 6.37
CA ASP A 118 5.41 -13.75 5.11
C ASP A 118 5.70 -12.25 5.28
N LEU A 119 6.28 -11.67 4.24
CA LEU A 119 6.35 -10.24 4.05
C LEU A 119 5.22 -9.83 3.13
N ILE A 120 4.50 -8.77 3.53
CA ILE A 120 3.32 -8.34 2.80
C ILE A 120 3.35 -6.83 2.53
N ILE A 121 2.91 -6.45 1.33
CA ILE A 121 2.57 -5.08 0.99
C ILE A 121 1.12 -5.04 0.52
N ILE A 122 0.31 -4.20 1.13
CA ILE A 122 -1.05 -3.89 0.68
C ILE A 122 -1.08 -2.44 0.26
N MET A 123 -1.48 -2.15 -0.97
CA MET A 123 -1.49 -0.79 -1.49
C MET A 123 -2.71 -0.51 -2.37
N ASN A 124 -3.23 0.72 -2.27
CA ASN A 124 -4.34 1.15 -3.10
C ASN A 124 -4.01 1.09 -4.59
N CYS A 125 -4.79 0.31 -5.34
CA CYS A 125 -4.56 0.07 -6.77
C CYS A 125 -4.56 1.36 -7.62
N LYS A 126 -5.37 2.35 -7.29
CA LYS A 126 -5.46 3.60 -8.09
C LYS A 126 -4.11 4.31 -8.19
N ARG A 127 -3.28 4.25 -7.14
CA ARG A 127 -1.94 4.86 -7.15
C ARG A 127 -0.98 4.08 -8.04
N ILE A 128 -1.02 2.75 -7.95
CA ILE A 128 -0.19 1.89 -8.80
C ILE A 128 -0.58 2.11 -10.26
N MET A 129 -1.88 2.14 -10.60
CA MET A 129 -2.36 2.40 -11.93
C MET A 129 -1.98 3.78 -12.46
N SER A 130 -2.05 4.82 -11.63
CA SER A 130 -1.59 6.16 -12.01
C SER A 130 -0.10 6.13 -12.39
N ARG A 131 0.72 5.41 -11.63
CA ARG A 131 2.15 5.26 -11.91
C ARG A 131 2.42 4.43 -13.15
N LEU A 132 1.77 3.31 -13.30
CA LEU A 132 1.87 2.44 -14.49
C LEU A 132 1.54 3.22 -15.76
N LYS A 133 0.48 4.01 -15.74
CA LYS A 133 0.08 4.87 -16.86
C LYS A 133 1.16 5.90 -17.18
N THR A 134 1.68 6.60 -16.18
CA THR A 134 2.63 7.71 -16.41
C THR A 134 4.04 7.22 -16.72
N GLN A 135 4.45 6.09 -16.18
CA GLN A 135 5.81 5.60 -16.30
C GLN A 135 6.00 4.59 -17.41
N TYR A 136 4.98 3.77 -17.67
CA TYR A 136 5.09 2.63 -18.59
C TYR A 136 4.03 2.67 -19.70
N ASN A 137 3.09 3.65 -19.67
CA ASN A 137 1.93 3.74 -20.57
C ASN A 137 0.98 2.53 -20.45
N ILE A 138 0.96 1.88 -19.29
CA ILE A 138 0.06 0.77 -18.98
C ILE A 138 -1.22 1.34 -18.39
N THR A 139 -2.37 1.09 -19.01
CA THR A 139 -3.67 1.65 -18.63
C THR A 139 -4.56 0.67 -17.86
N LEU A 140 -4.24 -0.61 -17.89
CA LEU A 140 -4.95 -1.67 -17.17
C LEU A 140 -3.92 -2.61 -16.55
N PHE A 141 -4.29 -3.26 -15.44
CA PHE A 141 -3.48 -4.35 -14.91
C PHE A 141 -3.43 -5.46 -15.96
N PRO A 142 -2.24 -5.97 -16.30
CA PRO A 142 -2.09 -6.97 -17.35
C PRO A 142 -2.74 -8.31 -16.97
N GLU A 143 -2.65 -8.66 -15.69
CA GLU A 143 -3.17 -9.91 -15.13
C GLU A 143 -3.66 -9.68 -13.71
N ASN A 144 -4.62 -10.50 -13.24
CA ASN A 144 -5.11 -10.48 -11.87
C ASN A 144 -4.08 -11.03 -10.88
N PHE A 145 -3.08 -11.75 -11.38
CA PHE A 145 -2.03 -12.36 -10.59
C PHE A 145 -0.72 -12.41 -11.37
N ILE A 146 0.36 -11.98 -10.73
CA ILE A 146 1.72 -12.09 -11.23
C ILE A 146 2.50 -12.97 -10.27
N GLU A 147 2.91 -14.16 -10.75
CA GLU A 147 3.76 -15.06 -9.99
C GLU A 147 5.18 -14.51 -9.90
N LEU A 148 5.79 -14.65 -8.74
CA LEU A 148 7.13 -14.17 -8.45
C LEU A 148 8.05 -15.34 -8.09
N ASP A 149 9.13 -15.48 -8.86
CA ASP A 149 10.26 -16.32 -8.48
C ASP A 149 11.08 -15.59 -7.39
N LEU A 150 11.00 -16.09 -6.17
CA LEU A 150 11.65 -15.47 -5.00
C LEU A 150 13.17 -15.71 -4.95
N SER A 151 13.73 -16.48 -5.90
CA SER A 151 15.19 -16.60 -6.10
C SER A 151 15.76 -15.44 -6.91
N ASN A 152 14.92 -14.64 -7.56
CA ASN A 152 15.32 -13.52 -8.40
C ASN A 152 15.94 -12.38 -7.57
N GLU A 153 17.08 -11.84 -8.04
CA GLU A 153 17.79 -10.74 -7.37
C GLU A 153 16.91 -9.48 -7.16
N LYS A 154 16.05 -9.15 -8.13
CA LYS A 154 15.13 -8.02 -7.98
C LYS A 154 14.18 -8.22 -6.81
N ILE A 155 13.69 -9.44 -6.60
CA ILE A 155 12.82 -9.76 -5.46
C ILE A 155 13.58 -9.70 -4.16
N ASN A 156 14.85 -10.08 -4.13
CA ASN A 156 15.69 -9.92 -2.94
C ASN A 156 15.85 -8.44 -2.55
N VAL A 157 15.94 -7.52 -3.51
CA VAL A 157 15.94 -6.07 -3.23
C VAL A 157 14.64 -5.67 -2.51
N ILE A 158 13.48 -6.19 -2.96
CA ILE A 158 12.19 -5.90 -2.35
C ILE A 158 12.10 -6.49 -0.94
N LYS A 159 12.54 -7.74 -0.75
CA LYS A 159 12.61 -8.37 0.59
C LYS A 159 13.42 -7.52 1.56
N ASN A 160 14.64 -7.16 1.15
CA ASN A 160 15.53 -6.33 1.97
C ASN A 160 14.93 -4.95 2.27
N PHE A 161 14.27 -4.33 1.29
CA PHE A 161 13.58 -3.06 1.50
C PHE A 161 12.47 -3.17 2.54
N ILE A 162 11.61 -4.20 2.47
CA ILE A 162 10.54 -4.42 3.44
C ILE A 162 11.14 -4.66 4.84
N GLN A 163 12.10 -5.57 4.97
CA GLN A 163 12.72 -5.91 6.25
C GLN A 163 13.41 -4.71 6.88
N THR A 164 14.25 -3.98 6.12
CA THR A 164 14.92 -2.77 6.60
C THR A 164 13.92 -1.68 7.01
N THR A 165 12.81 -1.55 6.27
CA THR A 165 11.76 -0.59 6.58
C THR A 165 11.10 -0.91 7.93
N ILE A 166 10.78 -2.19 8.18
CA ILE A 166 10.19 -2.68 9.43
C ILE A 166 11.18 -2.49 10.60
N GLU A 167 12.43 -2.91 10.42
CA GLU A 167 13.48 -2.77 11.45
C GLU A 167 13.74 -1.30 11.81
N THR A 168 13.80 -0.43 10.81
CA THR A 168 13.95 1.02 11.03
C THR A 168 12.78 1.57 11.83
N ALA A 169 11.57 1.18 11.47
CA ALA A 169 10.37 1.61 12.19
C ALA A 169 10.33 1.10 13.63
N LYS A 170 10.76 -0.14 13.86
CA LYS A 170 10.85 -0.76 15.19
C LYS A 170 11.88 -0.05 16.08
N ASN A 171 13.07 0.22 15.55
CA ASN A 171 14.17 0.79 16.31
C ASN A 171 14.03 2.32 16.50
N PHE A 172 13.33 2.99 15.60
CA PHE A 172 13.15 4.44 15.60
C PHE A 172 11.68 4.83 15.42
N PRO A 173 10.80 4.53 16.39
CA PRO A 173 9.35 4.78 16.26
C PRO A 173 9.01 6.23 15.95
N ASN A 174 9.76 7.19 16.47
CA ASN A 174 9.58 8.62 16.19
C ASN A 174 9.81 8.99 14.71
N LEU A 175 10.64 8.24 13.98
CA LEU A 175 10.83 8.45 12.54
C LEU A 175 9.58 8.05 11.74
N THR A 176 8.76 7.13 12.25
CA THR A 176 7.53 6.73 11.58
C THR A 176 6.48 7.85 11.56
N GLU A 177 6.59 8.81 12.46
CA GLU A 177 5.79 10.04 12.42
C GLU A 177 6.29 11.04 11.37
N SER A 178 7.56 10.86 10.93
CA SER A 178 8.14 11.72 9.90
C SER A 178 7.42 11.56 8.57
N TYR A 179 6.83 12.65 8.12
CA TYR A 179 6.19 12.74 6.81
C TYR A 179 7.16 12.35 5.66
N ILE A 180 8.42 12.78 5.76
CA ILE A 180 9.45 12.53 4.74
C ILE A 180 9.73 11.03 4.61
N LEU A 181 9.87 10.32 5.73
CA LEU A 181 10.11 8.88 5.70
C LEU A 181 8.95 8.15 5.04
N LYS A 182 7.72 8.46 5.44
CA LYS A 182 6.50 7.86 4.87
C LYS A 182 6.38 8.10 3.37
N ALA A 183 6.60 9.33 2.94
CA ALA A 183 6.56 9.68 1.53
C ALA A 183 7.61 8.91 0.72
N ASN A 184 8.83 8.76 1.26
CA ASN A 184 9.90 8.01 0.59
C ASN A 184 9.60 6.50 0.57
N VAL A 185 9.13 5.93 1.67
CA VAL A 185 8.74 4.52 1.74
C VAL A 185 7.62 4.24 0.75
N GLN A 186 6.60 5.07 0.71
CA GLN A 186 5.47 4.93 -0.22
C GLN A 186 5.93 5.06 -1.69
N GLU A 187 6.78 6.03 -1.99
CA GLU A 187 7.29 6.24 -3.35
C GLU A 187 8.16 5.07 -3.82
N LEU A 188 9.04 4.56 -2.98
CA LEU A 188 9.85 3.37 -3.28
C LEU A 188 8.97 2.13 -3.46
N THR A 189 7.96 1.94 -2.62
CA THR A 189 7.00 0.84 -2.76
C THR A 189 6.26 0.90 -4.08
N LEU A 190 5.77 2.09 -4.47
CA LEU A 190 5.13 2.31 -5.77
C LEU A 190 6.06 2.00 -6.95
N LEU A 191 7.33 2.40 -6.84
CA LEU A 191 8.35 2.08 -7.85
C LEU A 191 8.52 0.58 -7.99
N LEU A 192 8.77 -0.11 -6.89
CA LEU A 192 9.04 -1.55 -6.87
C LEU A 192 7.86 -2.35 -7.43
N ILE A 193 6.63 -2.08 -6.98
CA ILE A 193 5.44 -2.77 -7.49
C ILE A 193 5.20 -2.46 -8.96
N SER A 194 5.37 -1.20 -9.39
CA SER A 194 5.18 -0.84 -10.79
C SER A 194 6.22 -1.51 -11.70
N ASP A 195 7.46 -1.67 -11.22
CA ASP A 195 8.51 -2.38 -11.96
C ASP A 195 8.22 -3.89 -12.07
N ILE A 196 7.69 -4.52 -11.02
CA ILE A 196 7.21 -5.90 -11.08
C ILE A 196 6.17 -6.06 -12.18
N VAL A 197 5.13 -5.20 -12.20
CA VAL A 197 4.05 -5.27 -13.19
C VAL A 197 4.58 -5.06 -14.61
N ALA A 198 5.42 -4.06 -14.80
CA ALA A 198 5.98 -3.76 -16.12
C ALA A 198 6.92 -4.88 -16.61
N SER A 199 7.72 -5.45 -15.71
CA SER A 199 8.63 -6.56 -16.03
C SER A 199 7.88 -7.84 -16.40
N SER A 200 6.72 -8.11 -15.79
CA SER A 200 5.90 -9.29 -16.11
C SER A 200 5.38 -9.32 -17.54
N ILE A 201 5.24 -8.15 -18.16
CA ILE A 201 4.80 -8.01 -19.57
C ILE A 201 5.90 -7.45 -20.49
N HIS A 202 7.14 -7.47 -20.03
CA HIS A 202 8.33 -7.03 -20.78
C HIS A 202 8.25 -5.59 -21.31
N VAL A 203 7.62 -4.69 -20.54
CA VAL A 203 7.53 -3.26 -20.87
C VAL A 203 8.64 -2.48 -20.16
N GLU A 204 9.45 -1.79 -20.93
CA GLU A 204 10.48 -0.88 -20.42
C GLU A 204 9.88 0.46 -19.97
N PRO A 205 10.47 1.10 -18.95
CA PRO A 205 10.08 2.46 -18.57
C PRO A 205 10.27 3.43 -19.76
N ILE A 206 9.34 4.36 -19.92
CA ILE A 206 9.51 5.43 -20.90
C ILE A 206 10.81 6.18 -20.58
N LYS A 207 11.79 6.12 -21.47
CA LYS A 207 13.17 6.62 -21.28
C LYS A 207 13.30 8.13 -20.95
N HIS A 208 12.20 8.87 -20.98
CA HIS A 208 12.20 10.29 -20.68
C HIS A 208 11.25 10.62 -19.51
N LYS A 209 11.56 10.12 -18.31
CA LYS A 209 10.96 10.76 -17.15
C LYS A 209 11.58 12.12 -16.96
N ASN A 210 10.80 13.09 -17.35
CA ASN A 210 11.11 14.47 -17.04
C ASN A 210 11.04 14.64 -15.51
N ALA A 211 12.12 15.18 -14.92
CA ALA A 211 12.18 15.51 -13.48
C ALA A 211 10.92 16.30 -13.02
N ASP A 212 10.31 17.03 -13.94
CA ASP A 212 9.08 17.78 -13.73
C ASP A 212 7.87 16.87 -13.40
N LEU A 213 7.74 15.68 -14.00
CA LEU A 213 6.63 14.78 -13.70
C LEU A 213 6.75 14.19 -12.29
N ILE A 214 7.95 13.77 -11.91
CA ILE A 214 8.25 13.31 -10.54
C ILE A 214 7.96 14.40 -9.53
N LEU A 215 8.33 15.64 -9.86
CA LEU A 215 8.06 16.81 -9.02
C LEU A 215 6.56 17.03 -8.82
N VAL A 216 5.75 16.89 -9.87
CA VAL A 216 4.28 17.02 -9.80
C VAL A 216 3.68 15.92 -8.92
N GLU A 217 4.04 14.66 -9.14
CA GLU A 217 3.54 13.53 -8.36
C GLU A 217 3.86 13.67 -6.87
N ARG A 218 5.09 14.07 -6.53
CA ARG A 218 5.49 14.34 -5.14
C ARG A 218 4.72 15.51 -4.52
N ALA A 219 4.48 16.56 -5.31
CA ALA A 219 3.71 17.70 -4.82
C ALA A 219 2.24 17.36 -4.57
N GLU A 220 1.61 16.59 -5.46
CA GLU A 220 0.24 16.10 -5.28
C GLU A 220 0.11 15.28 -4.00
N MET A 221 1.05 14.36 -3.77
CA MET A 221 1.10 13.54 -2.56
C MET A 221 1.25 14.38 -1.28
N LEU A 222 2.14 15.40 -1.30
CA LEU A 222 2.31 16.35 -0.20
C LEU A 222 1.02 17.12 0.10
N MET A 223 0.37 17.63 -0.94
CA MET A 223 -0.87 18.39 -0.83
C MET A 223 -2.04 17.54 -0.32
N GLU A 224 -2.10 16.27 -0.68
CA GLU A 224 -3.13 15.33 -0.18
C GLU A 224 -2.96 15.07 1.32
N ASN A 225 -1.73 14.83 1.76
CA ASN A 225 -1.46 14.49 3.15
C ASN A 225 -1.53 15.70 4.10
N GLU A 226 -1.24 16.89 3.60
CA GLU A 226 -1.24 18.13 4.40
C GLU A 226 -2.46 19.01 4.15
N CYS A 227 -3.52 18.49 3.52
CA CYS A 227 -4.72 19.28 3.23
C CYS A 227 -5.46 19.78 4.49
N GLU A 228 -5.16 19.22 5.67
CA GLU A 228 -5.70 19.64 6.96
C GLU A 228 -5.00 20.89 7.51
N THR A 229 -3.81 21.19 7.08
CA THR A 229 -3.05 22.34 7.52
C THR A 229 -3.24 23.55 6.59
N LEU A 230 -2.89 24.76 7.09
CA LEU A 230 -2.90 25.99 6.27
C LEU A 230 -1.68 26.07 5.34
N ILE A 231 -1.34 24.95 4.71
CA ILE A 231 -0.20 24.88 3.80
C ILE A 231 -0.44 25.69 2.52
N ARG A 232 0.60 26.36 2.07
CA ARG A 232 0.61 27.14 0.82
C ARG A 232 1.47 26.43 -0.23
N VAL A 233 1.25 26.74 -1.50
CA VAL A 233 2.06 26.20 -2.62
C VAL A 233 3.55 26.50 -2.44
N LYS A 234 3.90 27.63 -1.81
CA LYS A 234 5.28 27.97 -1.50
C LYS A 234 5.91 26.98 -0.51
N ASP A 235 5.14 26.54 0.48
CA ASP A 235 5.61 25.60 1.50
C ASP A 235 5.84 24.23 0.89
N ILE A 236 4.94 23.80 -0.02
CA ILE A 236 5.13 22.57 -0.81
C ILE A 236 6.39 22.65 -1.68
N ALA A 237 6.61 23.77 -2.37
CA ALA A 237 7.81 23.95 -3.18
C ALA A 237 9.09 23.88 -2.34
N ASN A 238 9.10 24.52 -1.16
CA ASN A 238 10.23 24.48 -0.24
C ASN A 238 10.50 23.05 0.27
N LYS A 239 9.46 22.29 0.64
CA LYS A 239 9.60 20.90 1.08
C LYS A 239 10.14 19.98 -0.01
N LEU A 240 9.91 20.32 -1.28
CA LEU A 240 10.42 19.60 -2.44
C LEU A 240 11.76 20.16 -2.96
N TYR A 241 12.38 21.07 -2.22
CA TYR A 241 13.64 21.72 -2.60
C TYR A 241 13.60 22.33 -4.00
N THR A 242 12.47 22.99 -4.34
CA THR A 242 12.25 23.62 -5.64
C THR A 242 11.63 25.01 -5.50
N THR A 243 11.48 25.73 -6.61
CA THR A 243 10.79 27.03 -6.61
C THR A 243 9.31 26.88 -6.96
N THR A 244 8.47 27.79 -6.46
CA THR A 244 7.04 27.85 -6.85
C THR A 244 6.87 27.94 -8.38
N ARG A 245 7.75 28.68 -9.05
CA ARG A 245 7.75 28.83 -10.52
C ARG A 245 8.03 27.51 -11.24
N THR A 246 9.00 26.73 -10.77
CA THR A 246 9.33 25.41 -11.31
C THR A 246 8.16 24.46 -11.12
N LEU A 247 7.59 24.45 -9.90
CA LEU A 247 6.42 23.62 -9.60
C LEU A 247 5.21 23.96 -10.46
N GLN A 248 4.92 25.26 -10.66
CA GLN A 248 3.83 25.72 -11.53
C GLN A 248 4.04 25.32 -13.00
N LYS A 249 5.28 25.43 -13.52
CA LYS A 249 5.62 25.00 -14.88
C LYS A 249 5.42 23.49 -15.04
N ALA A 250 5.88 22.70 -14.07
CA ALA A 250 5.72 21.26 -14.07
C ALA A 250 4.23 20.86 -14.09
N PHE A 251 3.41 21.46 -13.23
CA PHE A 251 1.95 21.23 -13.23
C PHE A 251 1.31 21.63 -14.57
N LYS A 252 1.64 22.79 -15.14
CA LYS A 252 1.12 23.21 -16.44
C LYS A 252 1.45 22.22 -17.56
N ARG A 253 2.62 21.55 -17.47
CA ARG A 253 3.08 20.60 -18.48
C ARG A 253 2.39 19.25 -18.39
N TYR A 254 2.07 18.78 -17.16
CA TYR A 254 1.62 17.41 -16.92
C TYR A 254 0.21 17.28 -16.38
N ARG A 255 -0.45 18.39 -16.05
CA ARG A 255 -1.80 18.41 -15.50
C ARG A 255 -2.66 19.46 -16.16
N SER A 256 -3.95 19.23 -16.15
CA SER A 256 -4.95 20.21 -16.63
C SER A 256 -5.27 21.28 -15.57
N TYR A 257 -4.64 21.24 -14.41
CA TYR A 257 -4.86 22.15 -13.28
C TYR A 257 -3.53 22.64 -12.67
N SER A 258 -3.59 23.78 -12.00
CA SER A 258 -2.45 24.35 -11.29
C SER A 258 -2.31 23.74 -9.88
N PRO A 259 -1.11 23.85 -9.23
CA PRO A 259 -0.92 23.42 -7.84
C PRO A 259 -1.95 24.01 -6.87
N ILE A 260 -2.31 25.27 -7.07
CA ILE A 260 -3.30 25.98 -6.26
C ILE A 260 -4.71 25.41 -6.44
N GLN A 261 -5.09 25.07 -7.68
CA GLN A 261 -6.38 24.45 -7.97
C GLN A 261 -6.46 23.06 -7.35
N PHE A 262 -5.41 22.25 -7.46
CA PHE A 262 -5.35 20.95 -6.85
C PHE A 262 -5.52 21.04 -5.31
N LEU A 263 -4.76 21.91 -4.66
CA LEU A 263 -4.84 22.11 -3.21
C LEU A 263 -6.25 22.56 -2.76
N LYS A 264 -6.90 23.45 -3.51
CA LYS A 264 -8.28 23.88 -3.25
C LYS A 264 -9.27 22.72 -3.36
N ILE A 265 -9.15 21.89 -4.41
CA ILE A 265 -10.01 20.72 -4.63
C ILE A 265 -9.86 19.75 -3.45
N ARG A 266 -8.63 19.45 -3.02
CA ARG A 266 -8.38 18.54 -1.89
C ARG A 266 -8.96 19.07 -0.58
N LYS A 267 -8.78 20.36 -0.28
CA LYS A 267 -9.41 21.00 0.90
C LYS A 267 -10.93 20.95 0.86
N LEU A 268 -11.55 21.16 -0.29
CA LEU A 268 -13.01 21.04 -0.45
C LEU A 268 -13.50 19.61 -0.25
N HIS A 269 -12.80 18.62 -0.81
CA HIS A 269 -13.13 17.20 -0.60
C HIS A 269 -13.02 16.82 0.88
N ARG A 270 -11.98 17.29 1.56
CA ARG A 270 -11.81 17.04 3.00
C ARG A 270 -12.90 17.70 3.84
N ALA A 271 -13.21 18.97 3.57
CA ALA A 271 -14.29 19.67 4.24
C ALA A 271 -15.64 18.98 4.05
N ARG A 272 -15.93 18.53 2.81
CA ARG A 272 -17.15 17.74 2.52
C ARG A 272 -17.18 16.44 3.34
N LYS A 273 -16.07 15.71 3.41
CA LYS A 273 -15.98 14.47 4.16
C LYS A 273 -16.25 14.70 5.64
N LEU A 274 -15.64 15.72 6.25
CA LEU A 274 -15.86 16.09 7.66
C LEU A 274 -17.31 16.47 7.93
N LEU A 275 -17.95 17.23 7.03
CA LEU A 275 -19.37 17.59 7.15
C LEU A 275 -20.29 16.36 7.08
N MET A 276 -19.97 15.39 6.22
CA MET A 276 -20.73 14.14 6.13
C MET A 276 -20.56 13.24 7.35
N GLU A 277 -19.36 13.21 7.94
CA GLU A 277 -19.06 12.43 9.15
C GLU A 277 -19.71 13.03 10.42
N GLN A 278 -19.94 14.35 10.47
CA GLN A 278 -20.55 15.02 11.62
C GLN A 278 -22.07 14.96 11.64
N GLY A 279 -22.74 14.50 10.58
CA GLY A 279 -24.20 14.43 10.46
C GLY A 279 -24.91 15.78 10.52
N PRO A 280 -26.21 15.88 10.15
CA PRO A 280 -26.95 17.16 10.07
C PRO A 280 -27.35 17.79 11.42
N GLY A 281 -26.73 17.41 12.55
CA GLY A 281 -27.24 17.75 13.89
C GLY A 281 -26.37 18.65 14.78
N ASN A 282 -25.11 18.97 14.44
CA ASN A 282 -24.20 19.64 15.40
C ASN A 282 -23.69 21.03 14.99
N PHE A 283 -24.50 21.81 14.29
CA PHE A 283 -24.22 23.25 14.16
C PHE A 283 -24.81 24.04 15.34
N THR A 284 -24.23 23.91 16.52
CA THR A 284 -24.47 24.89 17.57
C THR A 284 -23.67 26.16 17.27
N LYS A 285 -24.39 27.25 16.99
CA LYS A 285 -23.84 28.60 16.87
C LYS A 285 -23.03 28.92 18.14
N LYS A 286 -21.76 29.27 17.96
CA LYS A 286 -21.04 30.15 18.87
C LYS A 286 -20.69 31.43 18.12
#